data_dd20e51d08fa33a5df13067ee91e0a59
#
_entry.id   dd20e51d08fa33a5df13067ee91e0a59
#
_cell.length_a   1.000
_cell.length_b   1.000
_cell.length_c   1.000
_cell.angle_alpha   90.00
_cell.angle_beta   90.00
_cell.angle_gamma   90.00
#
_symmetry.space_group_name_H-M   'P 1'
#
loop_
_entity.id
_entity.type
_entity.pdbx_description
1 polymer ?
#
loop_
_entity_poly.entity_id
_entity_poly.type
_entity_poly.pdbx_seq_one_letter_code
_entity_poly.pdbx_strand_id
1 'polypeptide(L)'
;MKNGELHTLIDLLERSCLKFPENAYLWEKREGEYRSVTYRQTRREVGDVAAGLLAGGLQKGDRVALLSEGCNDWVFAELGILYAGGVNVPLSIKLTDKELIFRVRHSGARFLIVSDYYVATLRRIEAELPEIEKIYVIRYSSAEEGKYNSFERLKDEGKRWVTEYPGMLEKQAATVSGADLANISYTSGTTAEPKGIMLTHENYVSNVLQSDSLIRIPEYFRILLFLPWDHSFAHTVGIYSFMYNGASLAAVDFGKSPMEYLRNIPLNMKEIKPHVLLSVPALAKNFRRSIETGIRQRGWLIRKLYGLGLKWGYYYHGQGNFRGKGGRMLLWPVVKLMDILVFSKIRKIFGGNLQFFVGGGALLDTELQRYYCTLGIPMLQGYGLSEASPVISSNCPQRYRFGSSGQVVKPLELKICDETGTEVKKGEKGEIVIRGKNVMKGYWKNEKSTAGTIRDGWLYTGDMAMQDEDGFYFLVDRKKDVIVSGGENIYPVQIEDFMRRHDKIKDVAVIGLPDRRLGEKTAAIIEVKDGMSCTEEEIEEFCMELPRYKRPKEIIFSEIPRNATGKIEKPKLRKMYGADRLVAQENQA
;
A
#
# COMPACT_ATOMS: atom_id res chain seq x y z
N MET A 1 -24.42 -19.02 1.25
CA MET A 1 -24.56 -17.79 2.08
C MET A 1 -25.65 -18.06 3.13
N LYS A 2 -25.27 -18.30 4.38
CA LYS A 2 -26.22 -18.36 5.49
C LYS A 2 -26.65 -16.92 5.82
N ASN A 3 -27.94 -16.63 5.68
CA ASN A 3 -28.59 -15.33 6.03
C ASN A 3 -28.16 -14.08 5.25
N GLY A 4 -27.54 -14.18 4.07
CA GLY A 4 -27.15 -13.02 3.26
C GLY A 4 -25.93 -12.22 3.78
N GLU A 5 -25.36 -12.60 4.91
CA GLU A 5 -24.14 -11.99 5.47
C GLU A 5 -22.89 -12.56 4.81
N LEU A 6 -21.90 -11.70 4.60
CA LEU A 6 -20.58 -12.06 4.04
C LEU A 6 -19.61 -12.28 5.20
N HIS A 7 -19.05 -13.47 5.29
CA HIS A 7 -18.09 -13.84 6.33
C HIS A 7 -16.73 -14.21 5.75
N THR A 8 -16.68 -14.66 4.50
CA THR A 8 -15.47 -15.14 3.86
C THR A 8 -15.22 -14.42 2.53
N LEU A 9 -13.98 -14.42 2.07
CA LEU A 9 -13.62 -13.95 0.72
C LEU A 9 -14.25 -14.82 -0.36
N ILE A 10 -14.59 -16.07 -0.02
CA ILE A 10 -15.36 -16.98 -0.88
C ILE A 10 -16.80 -16.44 -1.06
N ASP A 11 -17.47 -16.09 0.05
CA ASP A 11 -18.81 -15.47 -0.02
C ASP A 11 -18.80 -14.20 -0.85
N LEU A 12 -17.74 -13.39 -0.71
CA LEU A 12 -17.58 -12.15 -1.47
C LEU A 12 -17.44 -12.41 -2.98
N LEU A 13 -16.64 -13.40 -3.38
CA LEU A 13 -16.51 -13.83 -4.77
C LEU A 13 -17.84 -14.36 -5.32
N GLU A 14 -18.48 -15.32 -4.61
CA GLU A 14 -19.74 -15.94 -5.05
C GLU A 14 -20.86 -14.90 -5.21
N ARG A 15 -21.01 -13.99 -4.24
CA ARG A 15 -21.96 -12.88 -4.34
C ARG A 15 -21.69 -12.02 -5.57
N SER A 16 -20.43 -11.69 -5.83
CA SER A 16 -20.07 -10.82 -6.95
C SER A 16 -20.29 -11.50 -8.30
N CYS A 17 -19.99 -12.80 -8.39
CA CYS A 17 -20.29 -13.59 -9.57
C CYS A 17 -21.79 -13.75 -9.84
N LEU A 18 -22.62 -13.84 -8.80
CA LEU A 18 -24.08 -13.88 -8.93
C LEU A 18 -24.65 -12.52 -9.36
N LYS A 19 -24.10 -11.43 -8.81
CA LYS A 19 -24.64 -10.08 -9.04
C LYS A 19 -24.16 -9.47 -10.36
N PHE A 20 -22.90 -9.77 -10.76
CA PHE A 20 -22.23 -9.16 -11.91
C PHE A 20 -21.60 -10.18 -12.86
N PRO A 21 -22.29 -11.27 -13.27
CA PRO A 21 -21.66 -12.41 -13.95
C PRO A 21 -20.93 -12.02 -15.23
N GLU A 22 -21.49 -11.08 -16.00
CA GLU A 22 -20.96 -10.68 -17.31
C GLU A 22 -20.05 -9.44 -17.26
N ASN A 23 -19.95 -8.77 -16.10
CA ASN A 23 -19.00 -7.66 -15.97
C ASN A 23 -17.58 -8.18 -16.13
N ALA A 24 -16.73 -7.41 -16.82
CA ALA A 24 -15.31 -7.67 -16.85
C ALA A 24 -14.73 -7.41 -15.44
N TYR A 25 -14.06 -8.42 -14.87
CA TYR A 25 -13.38 -8.26 -13.58
C TYR A 25 -11.89 -8.01 -13.78
N LEU A 26 -11.19 -8.91 -14.48
CA LEU A 26 -9.74 -8.85 -14.65
C LEU A 26 -9.37 -8.47 -16.08
N TRP A 27 -8.37 -7.61 -16.22
CA TRP A 27 -7.81 -7.22 -17.50
C TRP A 27 -6.32 -7.44 -17.51
N GLU A 28 -5.84 -8.08 -18.56
CA GLU A 28 -4.42 -8.36 -18.76
C GLU A 28 -4.05 -8.19 -20.23
N LYS A 29 -2.82 -7.72 -20.47
CA LYS A 29 -2.29 -7.60 -21.83
C LYS A 29 -1.78 -8.94 -22.32
N ARG A 30 -2.35 -9.42 -23.42
CA ARG A 30 -1.93 -10.65 -24.12
C ARG A 30 -1.78 -10.34 -25.60
N GLU A 31 -0.66 -10.73 -26.19
CA GLU A 31 -0.38 -10.48 -27.62
C GLU A 31 -0.51 -9.01 -28.02
N GLY A 32 -0.10 -8.11 -27.12
CA GLY A 32 -0.12 -6.66 -27.37
C GLY A 32 -1.44 -5.95 -27.06
N GLU A 33 -2.54 -6.67 -26.75
CA GLU A 33 -3.87 -6.12 -26.48
C GLU A 33 -4.38 -6.49 -25.10
N TYR A 34 -5.13 -5.59 -24.46
CA TYR A 34 -5.82 -5.90 -23.21
C TYR A 34 -7.05 -6.75 -23.47
N ARG A 35 -7.07 -7.93 -22.84
CA ARG A 35 -8.21 -8.85 -22.85
C ARG A 35 -8.80 -8.95 -21.45
N SER A 36 -10.11 -9.02 -21.36
CA SER A 36 -10.82 -9.14 -20.07
C SER A 36 -11.30 -10.55 -19.81
N VAL A 37 -11.40 -10.88 -18.52
CA VAL A 37 -12.05 -12.06 -17.99
C VAL A 37 -13.22 -11.61 -17.13
N THR A 38 -14.43 -12.17 -17.38
CA THR A 38 -15.63 -11.82 -16.63
C THR A 38 -15.63 -12.43 -15.22
N TYR A 39 -16.52 -11.95 -14.33
CA TYR A 39 -16.70 -12.54 -13.01
C TYR A 39 -17.06 -14.04 -13.11
N ARG A 40 -17.93 -14.43 -14.01
CA ARG A 40 -18.30 -15.84 -14.27
C ARG A 40 -17.09 -16.67 -14.70
N GLN A 41 -16.28 -16.15 -15.62
CA GLN A 41 -15.05 -16.82 -16.06
C GLN A 41 -14.04 -16.93 -14.93
N THR A 42 -13.86 -15.84 -14.15
CA THR A 42 -12.98 -15.84 -12.96
C THR A 42 -13.40 -16.92 -11.97
N ARG A 43 -14.71 -17.04 -11.68
CA ARG A 43 -15.22 -18.09 -10.77
C ARG A 43 -14.84 -19.50 -11.23
N ARG A 44 -14.93 -19.75 -12.54
CA ARG A 44 -14.55 -21.05 -13.12
C ARG A 44 -13.04 -21.30 -12.96
N GLU A 45 -12.18 -20.36 -13.36
CA GLU A 45 -10.72 -20.49 -13.22
C GLU A 45 -10.32 -20.71 -11.74
N VAL A 46 -10.93 -19.97 -10.82
CA VAL A 46 -10.73 -20.13 -9.36
C VAL A 46 -11.15 -21.53 -8.90
N GLY A 47 -12.28 -22.03 -9.38
CA GLY A 47 -12.76 -23.37 -9.07
C GLY A 47 -11.82 -24.47 -9.59
N ASP A 48 -11.32 -24.32 -10.82
CA ASP A 48 -10.38 -25.26 -11.42
C ASP A 48 -9.06 -25.30 -10.62
N VAL A 49 -8.54 -24.13 -10.20
CA VAL A 49 -7.33 -24.04 -9.35
C VAL A 49 -7.58 -24.68 -7.98
N ALA A 50 -8.71 -24.36 -7.32
CA ALA A 50 -9.03 -24.90 -6.01
C ALA A 50 -9.15 -26.42 -6.03
N ALA A 51 -9.87 -26.98 -7.01
CA ALA A 51 -10.02 -28.40 -7.20
C ALA A 51 -8.67 -29.09 -7.51
N GLY A 52 -7.82 -28.45 -8.32
CA GLY A 52 -6.48 -28.94 -8.61
C GLY A 52 -5.58 -29.01 -7.37
N LEU A 53 -5.67 -28.00 -6.50
CA LEU A 53 -4.96 -28.00 -5.21
C LEU A 53 -5.45 -29.13 -4.30
N LEU A 54 -6.78 -29.36 -4.24
CA LEU A 54 -7.37 -30.48 -3.48
C LEU A 54 -6.95 -31.82 -4.05
N ALA A 55 -6.99 -32.01 -5.38
CA ALA A 55 -6.47 -33.19 -6.06
C ALA A 55 -4.96 -33.39 -5.76
N GLY A 56 -4.25 -32.29 -5.59
CA GLY A 56 -2.86 -32.26 -5.17
C GLY A 56 -2.60 -32.66 -3.73
N GLY A 57 -3.66 -32.83 -2.90
CA GLY A 57 -3.55 -33.19 -1.49
C GLY A 57 -3.50 -31.99 -0.53
N LEU A 58 -3.89 -30.80 -0.98
CA LEU A 58 -4.03 -29.64 -0.11
C LEU A 58 -5.13 -29.91 0.93
N GLN A 59 -4.82 -29.63 2.18
CA GLN A 59 -5.77 -29.72 3.28
C GLN A 59 -6.15 -28.33 3.81
N LYS A 60 -7.32 -28.25 4.47
CA LYS A 60 -7.75 -26.99 5.11
C LYS A 60 -6.68 -26.50 6.08
N GLY A 61 -6.30 -25.22 5.96
CA GLY A 61 -5.29 -24.58 6.80
C GLY A 61 -3.84 -24.77 6.31
N ASP A 62 -3.60 -25.55 5.26
CA ASP A 62 -2.29 -25.62 4.65
C ASP A 62 -1.90 -24.28 4.02
N ARG A 63 -0.62 -23.94 4.12
CA ARG A 63 -0.08 -22.69 3.56
C ARG A 63 0.46 -22.97 2.17
N VAL A 64 0.08 -22.07 1.25
CA VAL A 64 0.56 -22.05 -0.13
C VAL A 64 1.31 -20.74 -0.35
N ALA A 65 2.60 -20.81 -0.64
CA ALA A 65 3.38 -19.64 -0.99
C ALA A 65 3.10 -19.23 -2.45
N LEU A 66 2.91 -17.93 -2.68
CA LEU A 66 2.61 -17.37 -4.00
C LEU A 66 3.65 -16.30 -4.35
N LEU A 67 4.53 -16.60 -5.32
CA LEU A 67 5.59 -15.71 -5.83
C LEU A 67 5.37 -15.41 -7.31
N SER A 68 4.73 -14.30 -7.60
CA SER A 68 4.48 -13.88 -8.98
C SER A 68 4.29 -12.38 -9.06
N GLU A 69 4.57 -11.80 -10.23
CA GLU A 69 4.09 -10.48 -10.61
C GLU A 69 2.57 -10.44 -10.65
N GLY A 70 2.00 -9.22 -10.60
CA GLY A 70 0.54 -9.03 -10.70
C GLY A 70 0.01 -9.38 -12.08
N CYS A 71 -0.84 -10.40 -12.16
CA CYS A 71 -1.47 -10.91 -13.37
C CYS A 71 -2.80 -11.61 -13.05
N ASN A 72 -3.58 -11.99 -14.05
CA ASN A 72 -4.86 -12.67 -13.83
C ASN A 72 -4.66 -14.00 -13.08
N ASP A 73 -3.62 -14.76 -13.45
CA ASP A 73 -3.31 -16.04 -12.83
C ASP A 73 -2.93 -15.91 -11.34
N TRP A 74 -2.37 -14.78 -10.93
CA TRP A 74 -2.12 -14.44 -9.52
C TRP A 74 -3.44 -14.39 -8.73
N VAL A 75 -4.50 -13.76 -9.28
CA VAL A 75 -5.82 -13.70 -8.64
C VAL A 75 -6.48 -15.08 -8.62
N PHE A 76 -6.37 -15.84 -9.71
CA PHE A 76 -6.90 -17.20 -9.76
C PHE A 76 -6.21 -18.10 -8.74
N ALA A 77 -4.89 -17.98 -8.58
CA ALA A 77 -4.11 -18.72 -7.60
C ALA A 77 -4.54 -18.36 -6.18
N GLU A 78 -4.56 -17.06 -5.83
CA GLU A 78 -4.94 -16.60 -4.49
C GLU A 78 -6.35 -17.05 -4.13
N LEU A 79 -7.34 -16.70 -4.95
CA LEU A 79 -8.73 -17.04 -4.68
C LEU A 79 -8.95 -18.57 -4.72
N GLY A 80 -8.21 -19.31 -5.55
CA GLY A 80 -8.23 -20.77 -5.60
C GLY A 80 -7.70 -21.41 -4.32
N ILE A 81 -6.60 -20.88 -3.76
CA ILE A 81 -6.06 -21.31 -2.47
C ILE A 81 -7.13 -21.12 -1.38
N LEU A 82 -7.73 -19.94 -1.31
CA LEU A 82 -8.75 -19.62 -0.33
C LEU A 82 -10.00 -20.49 -0.49
N TYR A 83 -10.42 -20.74 -1.72
CA TYR A 83 -11.59 -21.56 -2.05
C TYR A 83 -11.39 -23.02 -1.65
N ALA A 84 -10.17 -23.55 -1.77
CA ALA A 84 -9.79 -24.87 -1.30
C ALA A 84 -9.67 -24.97 0.24
N GLY A 85 -9.75 -23.84 0.95
CA GLY A 85 -9.56 -23.76 2.39
C GLY A 85 -8.10 -23.63 2.83
N GLY A 86 -7.19 -23.35 1.89
CA GLY A 86 -5.78 -23.07 2.16
C GLY A 86 -5.56 -21.63 2.66
N VAL A 87 -4.34 -21.37 3.09
CA VAL A 87 -3.88 -20.05 3.55
C VAL A 87 -2.86 -19.52 2.56
N ASN A 88 -3.13 -18.37 1.94
CA ASN A 88 -2.20 -17.73 1.02
C ASN A 88 -1.02 -17.11 1.79
N VAL A 89 0.20 -17.30 1.28
CA VAL A 89 1.42 -16.64 1.74
C VAL A 89 2.00 -15.85 0.58
N PRO A 90 1.53 -14.62 0.34
CA PRO A 90 2.00 -13.82 -0.78
C PRO A 90 3.42 -13.33 -0.53
N LEU A 91 4.29 -13.54 -1.51
CA LEU A 91 5.70 -13.22 -1.45
C LEU A 91 6.02 -12.06 -2.41
N SER A 92 6.76 -11.08 -1.93
CA SER A 92 7.19 -9.98 -2.77
C SER A 92 8.24 -10.42 -3.78
N ILE A 93 8.06 -10.00 -5.02
CA ILE A 93 9.00 -10.22 -6.12
C ILE A 93 10.34 -9.49 -5.97
N LYS A 94 10.48 -8.68 -4.93
CA LYS A 94 11.69 -7.88 -4.64
C LYS A 94 12.54 -8.48 -3.50
N LEU A 95 12.15 -9.63 -2.99
CA LEU A 95 12.86 -10.29 -1.89
C LEU A 95 14.18 -10.89 -2.37
N THR A 96 15.16 -10.83 -1.51
CA THR A 96 16.42 -11.59 -1.68
C THR A 96 16.18 -13.09 -1.46
N ASP A 97 17.08 -13.93 -1.96
CA ASP A 97 17.01 -15.37 -1.79
C ASP A 97 16.87 -15.77 -0.30
N LYS A 98 17.63 -15.14 0.60
CA LYS A 98 17.56 -15.36 2.06
C LYS A 98 16.20 -15.03 2.66
N GLU A 99 15.60 -13.92 2.22
CA GLU A 99 14.29 -13.49 2.69
C GLU A 99 13.17 -14.41 2.17
N LEU A 100 13.30 -14.92 0.94
CA LEU A 100 12.37 -15.89 0.37
C LEU A 100 12.42 -17.20 1.17
N ILE A 101 13.61 -17.76 1.36
CA ILE A 101 13.83 -18.98 2.14
C ILE A 101 13.22 -18.84 3.54
N PHE A 102 13.56 -17.73 4.23
CA PHE A 102 13.03 -17.49 5.57
C PHE A 102 11.49 -17.50 5.59
N ARG A 103 10.83 -16.76 4.69
CA ARG A 103 9.37 -16.62 4.71
C ARG A 103 8.66 -17.91 4.35
N VAL A 104 9.15 -18.65 3.36
CA VAL A 104 8.61 -19.96 2.98
C VAL A 104 8.71 -20.95 4.14
N ARG A 105 9.89 -21.10 4.74
CA ARG A 105 10.11 -22.00 5.89
C ARG A 105 9.35 -21.56 7.14
N HIS A 106 9.43 -20.29 7.50
CA HIS A 106 8.75 -19.75 8.69
C HIS A 106 7.23 -19.91 8.59
N SER A 107 6.63 -19.65 7.41
CA SER A 107 5.20 -19.89 7.18
C SER A 107 4.82 -21.37 7.28
N GLY A 108 5.74 -22.26 6.99
CA GLY A 108 5.51 -23.71 6.85
C GLY A 108 4.65 -24.00 5.62
N ALA A 109 4.90 -23.29 4.52
CA ALA A 109 4.23 -23.56 3.25
C ALA A 109 4.57 -24.96 2.75
N ARG A 110 3.55 -25.72 2.33
CA ARG A 110 3.69 -27.05 1.72
C ARG A 110 3.70 -26.98 0.20
N PHE A 111 3.00 -26.01 -0.37
CA PHE A 111 2.91 -25.80 -1.80
C PHE A 111 3.48 -24.44 -2.17
N LEU A 112 4.03 -24.35 -3.39
CA LEU A 112 4.55 -23.11 -3.95
C LEU A 112 3.96 -22.91 -5.35
N ILE A 113 3.36 -21.74 -5.57
CA ILE A 113 2.96 -21.28 -6.90
C ILE A 113 3.89 -20.13 -7.27
N VAL A 114 4.58 -20.26 -8.40
CA VAL A 114 5.62 -19.30 -8.83
C VAL A 114 5.43 -18.96 -10.30
N SER A 115 5.67 -17.70 -10.71
CA SER A 115 5.66 -17.39 -12.14
C SER A 115 6.97 -17.83 -12.81
N ASP A 116 6.90 -18.13 -14.10
CA ASP A 116 8.05 -18.55 -14.94
C ASP A 116 9.23 -17.56 -14.81
N TYR A 117 8.92 -16.29 -14.62
CA TYR A 117 9.90 -15.23 -14.43
C TYR A 117 10.84 -15.47 -13.21
N TYR A 118 10.36 -16.18 -12.17
CA TYR A 118 11.11 -16.47 -10.95
C TYR A 118 11.62 -17.90 -10.83
N VAL A 119 11.47 -18.73 -11.86
CA VAL A 119 11.97 -20.12 -11.87
C VAL A 119 13.49 -20.19 -11.67
N ALA A 120 14.25 -19.24 -12.25
CA ALA A 120 15.69 -19.16 -12.03
C ALA A 120 16.05 -18.86 -10.56
N THR A 121 15.26 -18.04 -9.88
CA THR A 121 15.40 -17.79 -8.43
C THR A 121 15.05 -19.04 -7.63
N LEU A 122 13.93 -19.69 -7.97
CA LEU A 122 13.52 -20.94 -7.34
C LEU A 122 14.62 -22.01 -7.40
N ARG A 123 15.24 -22.23 -8.55
CA ARG A 123 16.34 -23.21 -8.72
C ARG A 123 17.52 -22.97 -7.80
N ARG A 124 17.83 -21.73 -7.49
CA ARG A 124 18.93 -21.41 -6.55
C ARG A 124 18.60 -21.75 -5.11
N ILE A 125 17.31 -21.69 -4.74
CA ILE A 125 16.90 -21.82 -3.34
C ILE A 125 16.14 -23.11 -3.02
N GLU A 126 15.71 -23.90 -4.01
CA GLU A 126 14.84 -25.06 -3.80
C GLU A 126 15.46 -26.13 -2.87
N ALA A 127 16.79 -26.30 -2.90
CA ALA A 127 17.48 -27.23 -2.00
C ALA A 127 17.36 -26.83 -0.52
N GLU A 128 17.07 -25.55 -0.25
CA GLU A 128 16.83 -25.03 1.10
C GLU A 128 15.34 -25.03 1.50
N LEU A 129 14.46 -25.59 0.64
CA LEU A 129 13.01 -25.65 0.86
C LEU A 129 12.49 -27.09 0.84
N PRO A 130 13.03 -27.99 1.68
CA PRO A 130 12.68 -29.42 1.65
C PRO A 130 11.22 -29.69 2.07
N GLU A 131 10.56 -28.74 2.72
CA GLU A 131 9.17 -28.83 3.16
C GLU A 131 8.16 -28.60 2.02
N ILE A 132 8.59 -28.10 0.85
CA ILE A 132 7.74 -27.88 -0.31
C ILE A 132 7.51 -29.21 -1.04
N GLU A 133 6.27 -29.68 -0.99
CA GLU A 133 5.85 -30.96 -1.60
C GLU A 133 5.50 -30.81 -3.08
N LYS A 134 4.92 -29.65 -3.47
CA LYS A 134 4.49 -29.38 -4.84
C LYS A 134 4.79 -27.97 -5.28
N ILE A 135 5.24 -27.84 -6.52
CA ILE A 135 5.55 -26.58 -7.17
C ILE A 135 4.75 -26.49 -8.46
N TYR A 136 4.02 -25.39 -8.62
CA TYR A 136 3.27 -25.06 -9.83
C TYR A 136 3.79 -23.75 -10.43
N VAL A 137 4.07 -23.76 -11.74
CA VAL A 137 4.65 -22.61 -12.44
C VAL A 137 3.61 -21.97 -13.34
N ILE A 138 3.30 -20.70 -13.06
CA ILE A 138 2.44 -19.85 -13.90
C ILE A 138 3.17 -19.54 -15.19
N ARG A 139 2.51 -19.76 -16.35
CA ARG A 139 3.06 -19.49 -17.70
C ARG A 139 4.35 -20.25 -18.00
N TYR A 140 4.44 -21.47 -17.51
CA TYR A 140 5.61 -22.31 -17.69
C TYR A 140 5.92 -22.54 -19.17
N SER A 141 7.11 -22.15 -19.60
CA SER A 141 7.54 -22.32 -20.99
C SER A 141 7.93 -23.79 -21.24
N SER A 142 7.50 -24.36 -22.36
CA SER A 142 7.66 -25.78 -22.71
C SER A 142 9.10 -26.30 -22.80
N ALA A 143 10.11 -25.44 -22.81
CA ALA A 143 11.52 -25.83 -22.88
C ALA A 143 12.04 -26.57 -21.64
N GLU A 144 11.28 -26.60 -20.55
CA GLU A 144 11.68 -27.14 -19.25
C GLU A 144 10.61 -28.07 -18.64
N GLU A 145 9.69 -28.58 -19.43
CA GLU A 145 8.67 -29.54 -19.00
C GLU A 145 9.31 -30.78 -18.37
N GLY A 146 8.92 -31.09 -17.14
CA GLY A 146 9.33 -32.31 -16.43
C GLY A 146 9.86 -32.09 -15.02
N LYS A 147 10.42 -30.92 -14.69
CA LYS A 147 10.91 -30.66 -13.34
C LYS A 147 9.83 -30.10 -12.40
N TYR A 148 8.96 -29.23 -12.92
CA TYR A 148 7.86 -28.61 -12.16
C TYR A 148 6.52 -28.87 -12.88
N ASN A 149 5.42 -28.74 -12.13
CA ASN A 149 4.08 -28.81 -12.72
C ASN A 149 3.69 -27.43 -13.28
N SER A 150 3.10 -27.38 -14.48
CA SER A 150 2.54 -26.14 -14.99
C SER A 150 1.24 -25.77 -14.25
N PHE A 151 0.94 -24.48 -14.16
CA PHE A 151 -0.31 -23.98 -13.58
C PHE A 151 -1.53 -24.40 -14.42
N GLU A 152 -1.37 -24.56 -15.73
CA GLU A 152 -2.42 -25.12 -16.60
C GLU A 152 -2.71 -26.59 -16.27
N ARG A 153 -1.67 -27.38 -16.01
CA ARG A 153 -1.85 -28.78 -15.57
C ARG A 153 -2.61 -28.84 -14.23
N LEU A 154 -2.31 -27.95 -13.29
CA LEU A 154 -3.07 -27.86 -12.03
C LEU A 154 -4.56 -27.66 -12.31
N LYS A 155 -4.92 -26.72 -13.20
CA LYS A 155 -6.32 -26.44 -13.58
C LYS A 155 -6.96 -27.66 -14.27
N ASP A 156 -6.25 -28.34 -15.16
CA ASP A 156 -6.77 -29.54 -15.84
C ASP A 156 -6.94 -30.73 -14.89
N GLU A 157 -6.08 -30.89 -13.90
CA GLU A 157 -6.26 -31.83 -12.79
C GLU A 157 -7.51 -31.47 -11.98
N GLY A 158 -7.75 -30.17 -11.73
CA GLY A 158 -8.95 -29.68 -11.07
C GLY A 158 -10.24 -29.99 -11.83
N LYS A 159 -10.28 -29.73 -13.13
CA LYS A 159 -11.44 -30.08 -13.99
C LYS A 159 -11.79 -31.55 -13.91
N ARG A 160 -10.77 -32.41 -13.95
CA ARG A 160 -10.97 -33.88 -13.81
C ARG A 160 -11.49 -34.24 -12.43
N TRP A 161 -10.91 -33.66 -11.39
CA TRP A 161 -11.32 -33.88 -9.99
C TRP A 161 -12.79 -33.48 -9.74
N VAL A 162 -13.24 -32.30 -10.24
CA VAL A 162 -14.65 -31.89 -10.14
C VAL A 162 -15.59 -32.86 -10.86
N THR A 163 -15.15 -33.41 -11.99
CA THR A 163 -15.94 -34.38 -12.73
C THR A 163 -16.05 -35.70 -11.96
N GLU A 164 -14.96 -36.14 -11.32
CA GLU A 164 -14.91 -37.39 -10.54
C GLU A 164 -15.64 -37.26 -9.20
N TYR A 165 -15.57 -36.06 -8.57
CA TYR A 165 -16.16 -35.77 -7.25
C TYR A 165 -17.16 -34.62 -7.30
N PRO A 166 -18.31 -34.75 -7.95
CA PRO A 166 -19.28 -33.66 -8.13
C PRO A 166 -19.81 -33.15 -6.79
N GLY A 167 -19.82 -31.82 -6.61
CA GLY A 167 -20.29 -31.14 -5.39
C GLY A 167 -19.30 -31.18 -4.20
N MET A 168 -18.15 -31.84 -4.33
CA MET A 168 -17.17 -31.88 -3.23
C MET A 168 -16.44 -30.55 -3.07
N LEU A 169 -16.21 -29.81 -4.16
CA LEU A 169 -15.59 -28.49 -4.10
C LEU A 169 -16.45 -27.50 -3.27
N GLU A 170 -17.76 -27.48 -3.51
CA GLU A 170 -18.72 -26.65 -2.77
C GLU A 170 -18.81 -27.08 -1.30
N LYS A 171 -18.77 -28.40 -1.03
CA LYS A 171 -18.72 -28.91 0.34
C LYS A 171 -17.46 -28.46 1.07
N GLN A 172 -16.30 -28.53 0.40
CA GLN A 172 -15.04 -28.06 0.96
C GLN A 172 -15.07 -26.57 1.24
N ALA A 173 -15.49 -25.74 0.28
CA ALA A 173 -15.64 -24.30 0.44
C ALA A 173 -16.57 -23.93 1.60
N ALA A 174 -17.67 -24.70 1.80
CA ALA A 174 -18.61 -24.50 2.90
C ALA A 174 -18.01 -24.79 4.30
N THR A 175 -16.87 -25.47 4.39
CA THR A 175 -16.15 -25.69 5.65
C THR A 175 -15.34 -24.47 6.09
N VAL A 176 -15.09 -23.54 5.18
CA VAL A 176 -14.31 -22.32 5.46
C VAL A 176 -15.18 -21.32 6.21
N SER A 177 -14.64 -20.80 7.29
CA SER A 177 -15.30 -19.81 8.15
C SER A 177 -14.59 -18.47 8.14
N GLY A 178 -15.27 -17.41 8.58
CA GLY A 178 -14.67 -16.09 8.75
C GLY A 178 -13.46 -16.05 9.65
N ALA A 179 -13.40 -16.95 10.65
CA ALA A 179 -12.29 -17.04 11.61
C ALA A 179 -11.06 -17.81 11.09
N ASP A 180 -11.19 -18.52 9.95
CA ASP A 180 -10.06 -19.19 9.31
C ASP A 180 -9.08 -18.19 8.73
N LEU A 181 -7.79 -18.52 8.73
CA LEU A 181 -6.78 -17.69 8.12
C LEU A 181 -6.97 -17.67 6.60
N ALA A 182 -7.02 -16.46 6.04
CA ALA A 182 -6.96 -16.25 4.60
C ALA A 182 -5.51 -16.03 4.15
N ASN A 183 -4.70 -15.35 4.98
CA ASN A 183 -3.42 -14.84 4.54
C ASN A 183 -2.42 -14.75 5.70
N ILE A 184 -1.14 -15.00 5.41
CA ILE A 184 0.00 -14.64 6.27
C ILE A 184 0.87 -13.66 5.49
N SER A 185 0.65 -12.37 5.73
CA SER A 185 1.42 -11.29 5.10
C SER A 185 2.67 -10.96 5.91
N TYR A 186 3.83 -10.93 5.24
CA TYR A 186 5.08 -10.55 5.88
C TYR A 186 5.38 -9.07 5.69
N THR A 187 5.57 -8.35 6.80
CA THR A 187 6.12 -6.99 6.75
C THR A 187 7.61 -7.01 6.98
N SER A 188 8.32 -6.12 6.30
CA SER A 188 9.68 -5.75 6.68
C SER A 188 9.60 -5.04 8.03
N GLY A 189 9.71 -5.79 9.12
CA GLY A 189 9.76 -5.23 10.46
C GLY A 189 10.91 -4.24 10.59
N THR A 190 10.77 -3.31 11.52
CA THR A 190 11.87 -2.43 11.94
C THR A 190 12.88 -3.17 12.84
N THR A 191 12.63 -4.44 13.11
CA THR A 191 13.46 -5.42 13.82
C THR A 191 14.12 -6.36 12.81
N ALA A 192 15.18 -7.05 13.20
CA ALA A 192 16.00 -7.87 12.32
C ALA A 192 15.27 -8.99 11.55
N GLU A 193 14.14 -9.47 12.05
CA GLU A 193 13.36 -10.55 11.42
C GLU A 193 11.96 -10.10 10.99
N PRO A 194 11.50 -10.46 9.75
CA PRO A 194 10.16 -10.16 9.27
C PRO A 194 9.09 -10.88 10.11
N LYS A 195 7.98 -10.20 10.42
CA LYS A 195 6.85 -10.79 11.14
C LYS A 195 5.75 -11.20 10.16
N GLY A 196 5.21 -12.39 10.32
CA GLY A 196 4.05 -12.87 9.57
C GLY A 196 2.76 -12.41 10.24
N ILE A 197 2.00 -11.56 9.59
CA ILE A 197 0.71 -11.05 10.08
C ILE A 197 -0.38 -12.04 9.68
N MET A 198 -1.13 -12.55 10.66
CA MET A 198 -2.24 -13.48 10.44
C MET A 198 -3.54 -12.72 10.17
N LEU A 199 -4.03 -12.76 8.93
CA LEU A 199 -5.28 -12.16 8.52
C LEU A 199 -6.31 -13.23 8.20
N THR A 200 -7.50 -13.11 8.82
CA THR A 200 -8.61 -14.03 8.61
C THR A 200 -9.48 -13.57 7.43
N HIS A 201 -10.36 -14.45 6.95
CA HIS A 201 -11.37 -14.07 5.97
C HIS A 201 -12.24 -12.92 6.46
N GLU A 202 -12.68 -12.94 7.74
CA GLU A 202 -13.50 -11.89 8.33
C GLU A 202 -12.75 -10.56 8.42
N ASN A 203 -11.44 -10.58 8.69
CA ASN A 203 -10.64 -9.34 8.70
C ASN A 203 -10.73 -8.61 7.35
N TYR A 204 -10.52 -9.32 6.25
CA TYR A 204 -10.58 -8.75 4.91
C TYR A 204 -12.00 -8.32 4.53
N VAL A 205 -12.99 -9.20 4.71
CA VAL A 205 -14.38 -8.89 4.36
C VAL A 205 -14.89 -7.67 5.11
N SER A 206 -14.64 -7.60 6.43
CA SER A 206 -15.06 -6.44 7.22
C SER A 206 -14.37 -5.16 6.75
N ASN A 207 -13.07 -5.23 6.39
CA ASN A 207 -12.36 -4.04 5.93
C ASN A 207 -12.78 -3.58 4.52
N VAL A 208 -13.18 -4.50 3.64
CA VAL A 208 -13.83 -4.16 2.35
C VAL A 208 -15.13 -3.40 2.58
N LEU A 209 -16.02 -3.92 3.45
CA LEU A 209 -17.29 -3.27 3.78
C LEU A 209 -17.09 -1.92 4.48
N GLN A 210 -16.13 -1.83 5.39
CA GLN A 210 -15.72 -0.59 6.04
C GLN A 210 -15.22 0.44 5.04
N SER A 211 -14.38 0.03 4.08
CA SER A 211 -13.83 0.91 3.05
C SER A 211 -14.93 1.44 2.12
N ASP A 212 -15.90 0.60 1.76
CA ASP A 212 -17.07 0.98 0.94
C ASP A 212 -17.94 2.05 1.63
N SER A 213 -17.93 2.10 2.98
CA SER A 213 -18.63 3.15 3.74
C SER A 213 -18.09 4.56 3.50
N LEU A 214 -16.83 4.70 3.10
CA LEU A 214 -16.18 5.99 2.79
C LEU A 214 -16.12 6.27 1.29
N ILE A 215 -15.72 5.27 0.51
CA ILE A 215 -15.53 5.41 -0.94
C ILE A 215 -16.22 4.23 -1.63
N ARG A 216 -17.44 4.47 -2.07
CA ARG A 216 -18.16 3.51 -2.90
C ARG A 216 -17.61 3.54 -4.33
N ILE A 217 -17.27 2.38 -4.86
CA ILE A 217 -16.71 2.19 -6.20
C ILE A 217 -17.87 1.83 -7.15
N PRO A 218 -18.20 2.65 -8.18
CA PRO A 218 -19.16 2.26 -9.20
C PRO A 218 -18.71 1.02 -9.99
N GLU A 219 -19.62 0.17 -10.40
CA GLU A 219 -19.34 -1.07 -11.14
C GLU A 219 -18.60 -0.86 -12.47
N TYR A 220 -18.77 0.31 -13.10
CA TYR A 220 -18.07 0.65 -14.34
C TYR A 220 -16.63 1.16 -14.11
N PHE A 221 -16.21 1.34 -12.85
CA PHE A 221 -14.85 1.79 -12.56
C PHE A 221 -13.82 0.71 -12.91
N ARG A 222 -12.67 1.20 -13.29
CA ARG A 222 -11.49 0.37 -13.58
C ARG A 222 -10.28 0.95 -12.85
N ILE A 223 -9.51 0.06 -12.22
CA ILE A 223 -8.20 0.38 -11.63
C ILE A 223 -7.11 -0.23 -12.50
N LEU A 224 -5.99 0.47 -12.67
CA LEU A 224 -4.73 -0.14 -13.10
C LEU A 224 -3.86 -0.32 -11.87
N LEU A 225 -3.62 -1.57 -11.47
CA LEU A 225 -2.91 -1.90 -10.25
C LEU A 225 -1.43 -2.15 -10.55
N PHE A 226 -0.59 -1.18 -10.24
CA PHE A 226 0.87 -1.23 -10.41
C PHE A 226 1.63 -1.26 -9.08
N LEU A 227 0.95 -1.18 -7.95
CA LEU A 227 1.54 -1.46 -6.64
C LEU A 227 1.76 -2.97 -6.46
N PRO A 228 2.70 -3.39 -5.59
CA PRO A 228 2.92 -4.80 -5.32
C PRO A 228 1.65 -5.51 -4.84
N TRP A 229 1.29 -6.61 -5.48
CA TRP A 229 0.04 -7.33 -5.20
C TRP A 229 0.12 -8.17 -3.93
N ASP A 230 1.31 -8.48 -3.45
CA ASP A 230 1.57 -9.12 -2.17
C ASP A 230 1.27 -8.25 -0.95
N HIS A 231 1.02 -6.94 -1.14
CA HIS A 231 0.79 -6.00 -0.05
C HIS A 231 -0.70 -5.87 0.28
N SER A 232 -1.06 -5.84 1.57
CA SER A 232 -2.45 -5.75 2.05
C SER A 232 -3.26 -4.58 1.45
N PHE A 233 -2.60 -3.47 1.10
CA PHE A 233 -3.24 -2.33 0.44
C PHE A 233 -3.74 -2.70 -0.97
N ALA A 234 -2.96 -3.45 -1.74
CA ALA A 234 -3.38 -3.94 -3.05
C ALA A 234 -4.49 -4.99 -2.91
N HIS A 235 -4.40 -5.91 -1.95
CA HIS A 235 -5.43 -6.89 -1.67
C HIS A 235 -6.79 -6.24 -1.40
N THR A 236 -6.89 -5.46 -0.32
CA THR A 236 -8.19 -4.94 0.13
C THR A 236 -8.72 -3.88 -0.81
N VAL A 237 -7.91 -2.85 -1.12
CA VAL A 237 -8.41 -1.70 -1.89
C VAL A 237 -8.39 -1.97 -3.39
N GLY A 238 -7.37 -2.70 -3.90
CA GLY A 238 -7.22 -2.97 -5.32
C GLY A 238 -8.03 -4.16 -5.80
N ILE A 239 -7.94 -5.31 -5.12
CA ILE A 239 -8.53 -6.58 -5.57
C ILE A 239 -9.93 -6.74 -4.98
N TYR A 240 -10.06 -6.82 -3.65
CA TYR A 240 -11.31 -7.22 -3.02
C TYR A 240 -12.40 -6.14 -3.04
N SER A 241 -12.04 -4.85 -2.89
CA SER A 241 -13.05 -3.78 -2.98
C SER A 241 -13.60 -3.62 -4.40
N PHE A 242 -12.76 -3.82 -5.43
CA PHE A 242 -13.22 -3.83 -6.82
C PHE A 242 -14.07 -5.07 -7.10
N MET A 243 -13.68 -6.25 -6.59
CA MET A 243 -14.47 -7.48 -6.66
C MET A 243 -15.86 -7.30 -6.02
N TYR A 244 -15.93 -6.76 -4.81
CA TYR A 244 -17.19 -6.53 -4.09
C TYR A 244 -18.18 -5.65 -4.86
N ASN A 245 -17.66 -4.63 -5.55
CA ASN A 245 -18.45 -3.63 -6.25
C ASN A 245 -18.75 -3.98 -7.72
N GLY A 246 -18.31 -5.13 -8.25
CA GLY A 246 -18.52 -5.52 -9.64
C GLY A 246 -17.66 -4.72 -10.64
N ALA A 247 -16.64 -4.04 -10.14
CA ALA A 247 -15.72 -3.19 -10.90
C ALA A 247 -14.53 -3.98 -11.46
N SER A 248 -13.68 -3.33 -12.25
CA SER A 248 -12.60 -3.99 -13.00
C SER A 248 -11.22 -3.67 -12.43
N LEU A 249 -10.36 -4.69 -12.42
CA LEU A 249 -8.94 -4.62 -12.10
C LEU A 249 -8.11 -4.92 -13.35
N ALA A 250 -7.14 -4.06 -13.67
CA ALA A 250 -6.19 -4.30 -14.76
C ALA A 250 -4.77 -4.46 -14.22
N ALA A 251 -4.07 -5.48 -14.68
CA ALA A 251 -2.64 -5.67 -14.45
C ALA A 251 -1.83 -4.79 -15.41
N VAL A 252 -0.67 -4.30 -14.95
CA VAL A 252 0.32 -3.71 -15.84
C VAL A 252 1.04 -4.82 -16.59
N ASP A 253 1.27 -4.64 -17.87
CA ASP A 253 2.14 -5.51 -18.66
C ASP A 253 3.55 -5.50 -18.05
N PHE A 254 3.97 -6.64 -17.52
CA PHE A 254 5.24 -6.77 -16.82
C PHE A 254 6.43 -6.66 -17.79
N GLY A 255 6.22 -7.04 -19.05
CA GLY A 255 7.28 -7.10 -20.05
C GLY A 255 8.35 -8.16 -19.71
N LYS A 256 9.57 -7.92 -20.15
CA LYS A 256 10.70 -8.84 -19.95
C LYS A 256 11.63 -8.45 -18.81
N SER A 257 11.40 -7.29 -18.19
CA SER A 257 12.28 -6.75 -17.14
C SER A 257 11.58 -5.73 -16.25
N PRO A 258 12.07 -5.51 -15.01
CA PRO A 258 11.55 -4.45 -14.15
C PRO A 258 11.60 -3.04 -14.76
N MET A 259 12.56 -2.78 -15.65
CA MET A 259 12.66 -1.50 -16.36
C MET A 259 11.55 -1.37 -17.40
N GLU A 260 11.22 -2.43 -18.11
CA GLU A 260 10.13 -2.47 -19.07
C GLU A 260 8.78 -2.32 -18.37
N TYR A 261 8.58 -2.98 -17.23
CA TYR A 261 7.42 -2.78 -16.37
C TYR A 261 7.18 -1.30 -16.05
N LEU A 262 8.22 -0.57 -15.62
CA LEU A 262 8.11 0.86 -15.30
C LEU A 262 7.75 1.70 -16.53
N ARG A 263 8.29 1.36 -17.70
CA ARG A 263 7.96 2.03 -18.98
C ARG A 263 6.53 1.75 -19.43
N ASN A 264 6.01 0.57 -19.13
CA ASN A 264 4.66 0.15 -19.51
C ASN A 264 3.57 0.84 -18.69
N ILE A 265 3.83 1.28 -17.46
CA ILE A 265 2.83 1.94 -16.61
C ILE A 265 2.12 3.10 -17.34
N PRO A 266 2.81 4.14 -17.84
CA PRO A 266 2.14 5.26 -18.53
C PRO A 266 1.47 4.86 -19.86
N LEU A 267 1.97 3.84 -20.55
CA LEU A 267 1.36 3.30 -21.76
C LEU A 267 0.05 2.60 -21.43
N ASN A 268 0.09 1.71 -20.45
CA ASN A 268 -1.10 0.97 -19.99
C ASN A 268 -2.16 1.86 -19.35
N MET A 269 -1.77 2.97 -18.70
CA MET A 269 -2.73 3.99 -18.24
C MET A 269 -3.56 4.58 -19.38
N LYS A 270 -2.93 4.83 -20.53
CA LYS A 270 -3.62 5.37 -21.71
C LYS A 270 -4.55 4.34 -22.36
N GLU A 271 -4.16 3.06 -22.36
CA GLU A 271 -4.93 1.94 -22.94
C GLU A 271 -6.14 1.61 -22.05
N ILE A 272 -5.90 1.42 -20.76
CA ILE A 272 -6.91 1.00 -19.75
C ILE A 272 -7.85 2.14 -19.36
N LYS A 273 -7.36 3.39 -19.39
CA LYS A 273 -8.11 4.59 -18.95
C LYS A 273 -8.72 4.42 -17.58
N PRO A 274 -7.90 4.22 -16.53
CA PRO A 274 -8.39 3.93 -15.19
C PRO A 274 -9.19 5.09 -14.60
N HIS A 275 -10.15 4.77 -13.74
CA HIS A 275 -10.95 5.74 -12.98
C HIS A 275 -10.32 6.03 -11.61
N VAL A 276 -9.61 5.07 -11.06
CA VAL A 276 -8.89 5.15 -9.77
C VAL A 276 -7.49 4.60 -9.93
N LEU A 277 -6.54 5.21 -9.22
CA LEU A 277 -5.18 4.70 -9.09
C LEU A 277 -4.78 4.68 -7.61
N LEU A 278 -4.16 3.58 -7.17
CA LEU A 278 -3.48 3.56 -5.88
C LEU A 278 -2.10 4.19 -6.04
N SER A 279 -1.70 4.99 -5.08
CA SER A 279 -0.42 5.70 -5.16
C SER A 279 0.29 5.75 -3.80
N VAL A 280 1.59 5.90 -3.89
CA VAL A 280 2.46 6.22 -2.74
C VAL A 280 3.16 7.56 -3.01
N PRO A 281 3.63 8.29 -1.98
CA PRO A 281 4.18 9.63 -2.16
C PRO A 281 5.30 9.74 -3.20
N ALA A 282 6.17 8.73 -3.29
CA ALA A 282 7.26 8.71 -4.26
C ALA A 282 6.76 8.72 -5.71
N LEU A 283 5.73 7.93 -6.01
CA LEU A 283 5.11 7.90 -7.35
C LEU A 283 4.40 9.21 -7.68
N ALA A 284 3.70 9.78 -6.70
CA ALA A 284 3.06 11.09 -6.86
C ALA A 284 4.07 12.18 -7.23
N LYS A 285 5.22 12.22 -6.53
CA LYS A 285 6.32 13.14 -6.85
C LYS A 285 6.86 12.91 -8.27
N ASN A 286 7.05 11.67 -8.67
CA ASN A 286 7.54 11.32 -10.01
C ASN A 286 6.57 11.75 -11.11
N PHE A 287 5.27 11.52 -10.94
CA PHE A 287 4.26 11.98 -11.90
C PHE A 287 4.25 13.51 -12.01
N ARG A 288 4.29 14.23 -10.87
CA ARG A 288 4.38 15.70 -10.86
C ARG A 288 5.62 16.16 -11.63
N ARG A 289 6.81 15.59 -11.33
CA ARG A 289 8.06 15.93 -12.05
C ARG A 289 7.94 15.72 -13.55
N SER A 290 7.36 14.61 -13.98
CA SER A 290 7.16 14.30 -15.40
C SER A 290 6.22 15.31 -16.08
N ILE A 291 5.13 15.69 -15.42
CA ILE A 291 4.19 16.72 -15.90
C ILE A 291 4.89 18.06 -16.02
N GLU A 292 5.59 18.51 -14.98
CA GLU A 292 6.30 19.80 -14.97
C GLU A 292 7.40 19.86 -16.03
N THR A 293 8.15 18.77 -16.23
CA THR A 293 9.15 18.64 -17.29
C THR A 293 8.51 18.76 -18.67
N GLY A 294 7.39 18.06 -18.89
CA GLY A 294 6.63 18.18 -20.14
C GLY A 294 6.08 19.59 -20.39
N ILE A 295 5.66 20.30 -19.33
CA ILE A 295 5.20 21.70 -19.43
C ILE A 295 6.38 22.65 -19.72
N ARG A 296 7.56 22.43 -19.12
CA ARG A 296 8.77 23.24 -19.38
C ARG A 296 9.22 23.18 -20.85
N GLN A 297 8.98 22.06 -21.53
CA GLN A 297 9.27 21.87 -22.96
C GLN A 297 8.25 22.56 -23.88
N ARG A 298 7.13 23.07 -23.32
CA ARG A 298 6.12 23.82 -24.10
C ARG A 298 6.46 25.30 -24.18
N GLY A 299 5.83 25.99 -25.15
CA GLY A 299 5.99 27.42 -25.32
C GLY A 299 5.68 28.25 -24.08
N TRP A 300 6.25 29.45 -23.99
CA TRP A 300 6.14 30.33 -22.81
C TRP A 300 4.70 30.61 -22.39
N LEU A 301 3.76 30.71 -23.33
CA LEU A 301 2.34 30.93 -23.03
C LEU A 301 1.73 29.81 -22.22
N ILE A 302 2.00 28.54 -22.59
CA ILE A 302 1.49 27.38 -21.85
C ILE A 302 2.08 27.33 -20.45
N ARG A 303 3.38 27.64 -20.30
CA ARG A 303 4.04 27.72 -18.98
C ARG A 303 3.39 28.80 -18.09
N LYS A 304 3.11 29.97 -18.67
CA LYS A 304 2.45 31.08 -17.96
C LYS A 304 1.03 30.70 -17.54
N LEU A 305 0.23 30.14 -18.45
CA LEU A 305 -1.13 29.68 -18.16
C LEU A 305 -1.15 28.57 -17.08
N TYR A 306 -0.22 27.62 -17.15
CA TYR A 306 -0.07 26.58 -16.14
C TYR A 306 0.23 27.16 -14.76
N GLY A 307 1.20 28.08 -14.65
CA GLY A 307 1.54 28.73 -13.38
C GLY A 307 0.39 29.57 -12.81
N LEU A 308 -0.31 30.34 -13.65
CA LEU A 308 -1.50 31.08 -13.24
C LEU A 308 -2.62 30.15 -12.78
N GLY A 309 -2.85 29.05 -13.53
CA GLY A 309 -3.85 28.04 -13.19
C GLY A 309 -3.58 27.40 -11.84
N LEU A 310 -2.32 27.03 -11.54
CA LEU A 310 -1.93 26.51 -10.22
C LEU A 310 -2.18 27.56 -9.11
N LYS A 311 -1.76 28.82 -9.30
CA LYS A 311 -1.95 29.90 -8.33
C LYS A 311 -3.44 30.08 -7.97
N TRP A 312 -4.30 30.23 -8.98
CA TRP A 312 -5.73 30.43 -8.79
C TRP A 312 -6.42 29.18 -8.25
N GLY A 313 -6.01 27.98 -8.70
CA GLY A 313 -6.53 26.71 -8.21
C GLY A 313 -6.18 26.49 -6.73
N TYR A 314 -4.96 26.78 -6.31
CA TYR A 314 -4.54 26.67 -4.91
C TYR A 314 -5.36 27.58 -4.00
N TYR A 315 -5.60 28.82 -4.43
CA TYR A 315 -6.44 29.75 -3.68
C TYR A 315 -7.91 29.27 -3.63
N TYR A 316 -8.45 28.83 -4.75
CA TYR A 316 -9.82 28.34 -4.88
C TYR A 316 -10.09 27.12 -3.97
N HIS A 317 -9.23 26.12 -3.99
CA HIS A 317 -9.40 24.89 -3.22
C HIS A 317 -9.09 25.04 -1.72
N GLY A 318 -8.30 26.04 -1.33
CA GLY A 318 -7.96 26.31 0.07
C GLY A 318 -7.31 25.10 0.74
N GLN A 319 -7.96 24.57 1.78
CA GLN A 319 -7.51 23.39 2.52
C GLN A 319 -8.28 22.10 2.17
N GLY A 320 -8.90 22.03 0.99
CA GLY A 320 -9.62 20.86 0.51
C GLY A 320 -11.13 20.98 0.63
N ASN A 321 -11.68 21.04 1.83
CA ASN A 321 -13.13 21.14 2.07
C ASN A 321 -13.79 22.45 1.59
N PHE A 322 -13.02 23.43 1.21
CA PHE A 322 -13.50 24.77 0.90
C PHE A 322 -13.55 25.06 -0.61
N ARG A 323 -13.94 24.09 -1.42
CA ARG A 323 -14.13 24.30 -2.87
C ARG A 323 -15.00 25.53 -3.11
N GLY A 324 -14.35 26.67 -3.42
CA GLY A 324 -15.04 27.89 -3.78
C GLY A 324 -16.09 28.38 -2.77
N LYS A 325 -15.98 28.08 -1.47
CA LYS A 325 -16.89 28.62 -0.46
C LYS A 325 -16.61 30.11 -0.20
N GLY A 326 -17.68 30.88 0.04
CA GLY A 326 -17.59 32.33 0.26
C GLY A 326 -17.11 33.05 -0.99
N GLY A 327 -16.29 34.12 -0.82
CA GLY A 327 -15.76 34.91 -1.94
C GLY A 327 -14.91 34.16 -2.95
N ARG A 328 -14.39 32.97 -2.57
CA ARG A 328 -13.63 32.11 -3.50
C ARG A 328 -14.48 31.52 -4.62
N MET A 329 -15.80 31.42 -4.46
CA MET A 329 -16.72 30.99 -5.53
C MET A 329 -16.62 31.86 -6.78
N LEU A 330 -16.31 33.13 -6.64
CA LEU A 330 -16.14 34.05 -7.78
C LEU A 330 -14.99 33.66 -8.72
N LEU A 331 -14.06 32.82 -8.25
CA LEU A 331 -12.95 32.32 -9.07
C LEU A 331 -13.32 31.09 -9.92
N TRP A 332 -14.50 30.49 -9.70
CA TRP A 332 -14.94 29.30 -10.47
C TRP A 332 -14.79 29.44 -11.98
N PRO A 333 -15.22 30.56 -12.63
CA PRO A 333 -15.05 30.70 -14.07
C PRO A 333 -13.58 30.67 -14.51
N VAL A 334 -12.69 31.32 -13.75
CA VAL A 334 -11.25 31.34 -14.06
C VAL A 334 -10.64 29.94 -13.91
N VAL A 335 -10.94 29.25 -12.83
CA VAL A 335 -10.47 27.89 -12.57
C VAL A 335 -10.99 26.94 -13.66
N LYS A 336 -12.27 27.07 -14.06
CA LYS A 336 -12.86 26.28 -15.12
C LYS A 336 -12.21 26.56 -16.49
N LEU A 337 -11.88 27.82 -16.79
CA LEU A 337 -11.15 28.17 -18.00
C LEU A 337 -9.75 27.52 -18.02
N MET A 338 -9.00 27.60 -16.91
CA MET A 338 -7.70 26.96 -16.78
C MET A 338 -7.80 25.43 -16.90
N ASP A 339 -8.85 24.84 -16.36
CA ASP A 339 -9.13 23.42 -16.52
C ASP A 339 -9.26 23.03 -18.00
N ILE A 340 -10.08 23.75 -18.77
CA ILE A 340 -10.29 23.50 -20.20
C ILE A 340 -8.99 23.69 -21.00
N LEU A 341 -8.28 24.77 -20.76
CA LEU A 341 -7.11 25.14 -21.55
C LEU A 341 -5.87 24.27 -21.27
N VAL A 342 -5.68 23.86 -19.99
CA VAL A 342 -4.43 23.23 -19.52
C VAL A 342 -4.68 21.90 -18.83
N PHE A 343 -5.45 21.87 -17.73
CA PHE A 343 -5.50 20.71 -16.84
C PHE A 343 -6.20 19.50 -17.46
N SER A 344 -7.25 19.70 -18.25
CA SER A 344 -7.90 18.60 -18.99
C SER A 344 -6.93 17.86 -19.91
N LYS A 345 -5.96 18.57 -20.51
CA LYS A 345 -4.94 17.96 -21.37
C LYS A 345 -3.90 17.18 -20.57
N ILE A 346 -3.59 17.64 -19.35
CA ILE A 346 -2.71 16.91 -18.42
C ILE A 346 -3.38 15.61 -17.98
N ARG A 347 -4.69 15.62 -17.67
CA ARG A 347 -5.41 14.41 -17.28
C ARG A 347 -5.43 13.32 -18.35
N LYS A 348 -5.27 13.67 -19.63
CA LYS A 348 -5.12 12.67 -20.72
C LYS A 348 -3.88 11.80 -20.57
N ILE A 349 -2.86 12.24 -19.84
CA ILE A 349 -1.66 11.45 -19.55
C ILE A 349 -2.05 10.21 -18.73
N PHE A 350 -3.07 10.34 -17.87
CA PHE A 350 -3.63 9.26 -17.04
C PHE A 350 -4.79 8.51 -17.72
N GLY A 351 -4.93 8.62 -19.05
CA GLY A 351 -6.01 7.98 -19.81
C GLY A 351 -7.31 8.77 -19.92
N GLY A 352 -7.44 9.89 -19.22
CA GLY A 352 -8.57 10.83 -19.32
C GLY A 352 -9.78 10.54 -18.42
N ASN A 353 -9.93 9.32 -17.90
CA ASN A 353 -11.06 8.93 -17.05
C ASN A 353 -10.77 9.01 -15.55
N LEU A 354 -9.52 9.31 -15.17
CA LEU A 354 -9.11 9.31 -13.78
C LEU A 354 -9.91 10.32 -12.95
N GLN A 355 -10.56 9.82 -11.90
CA GLN A 355 -11.39 10.61 -10.98
C GLN A 355 -10.57 11.05 -9.75
N PHE A 356 -9.82 10.12 -9.17
CA PHE A 356 -9.00 10.39 -7.98
C PHE A 356 -7.91 9.32 -7.82
N PHE A 357 -6.91 9.68 -7.01
CA PHE A 357 -5.96 8.71 -6.44
C PHE A 357 -6.33 8.39 -5.01
N VAL A 358 -6.05 7.16 -4.57
CA VAL A 358 -6.01 6.82 -3.14
C VAL A 358 -4.54 6.69 -2.75
N GLY A 359 -4.10 7.55 -1.85
CA GLY A 359 -2.73 7.57 -1.35
C GLY A 359 -2.60 6.83 -0.04
N GLY A 360 -1.56 5.99 0.10
CA GLY A 360 -1.30 5.23 1.32
C GLY A 360 0.19 4.91 1.50
N GLY A 361 0.50 4.16 2.55
CA GLY A 361 1.84 3.64 2.84
C GLY A 361 2.82 4.64 3.49
N ALA A 362 2.63 5.95 3.30
CA ALA A 362 3.34 7.02 3.98
C ALA A 362 2.53 8.32 3.91
N LEU A 363 2.88 9.31 4.72
CA LEU A 363 2.26 10.63 4.67
C LEU A 363 2.53 11.30 3.33
N LEU A 364 1.47 11.83 2.74
CA LEU A 364 1.51 12.58 1.51
C LEU A 364 1.63 14.07 1.81
N ASP A 365 2.63 14.70 1.24
CA ASP A 365 2.86 16.15 1.33
C ASP A 365 1.59 16.93 0.94
N THR A 366 1.22 17.92 1.76
CA THR A 366 0.05 18.78 1.57
C THR A 366 0.10 19.54 0.24
N GLU A 367 1.30 19.94 -0.20
CA GLU A 367 1.52 20.60 -1.49
C GLU A 367 1.18 19.67 -2.66
N LEU A 368 1.54 18.37 -2.58
CA LEU A 368 1.15 17.37 -3.58
C LEU A 368 -0.36 17.15 -3.61
N GLN A 369 -1.01 17.07 -2.44
CA GLN A 369 -2.47 16.95 -2.37
C GLN A 369 -3.15 18.14 -3.04
N ARG A 370 -2.69 19.35 -2.75
CA ARG A 370 -3.18 20.60 -3.36
C ARG A 370 -2.95 20.64 -4.87
N TYR A 371 -1.78 20.22 -5.30
CA TYR A 371 -1.43 20.13 -6.71
C TYR A 371 -2.39 19.22 -7.50
N TYR A 372 -2.56 17.98 -7.07
CA TYR A 372 -3.44 17.03 -7.75
C TYR A 372 -4.93 17.43 -7.67
N CYS A 373 -5.35 18.02 -6.56
CA CYS A 373 -6.68 18.59 -6.45
C CYS A 373 -6.91 19.70 -7.50
N THR A 374 -5.92 20.56 -7.71
CA THR A 374 -5.98 21.65 -8.71
C THR A 374 -6.01 21.11 -10.13
N LEU A 375 -5.35 19.99 -10.41
CA LEU A 375 -5.46 19.29 -11.70
C LEU A 375 -6.83 18.62 -11.92
N GLY A 376 -7.73 18.63 -10.94
CA GLY A 376 -9.05 17.98 -10.98
C GLY A 376 -9.02 16.47 -10.76
N ILE A 377 -7.93 15.91 -10.29
CA ILE A 377 -7.72 14.48 -9.94
C ILE A 377 -7.16 14.39 -8.52
N PRO A 378 -7.96 14.68 -7.48
CA PRO A 378 -7.46 14.77 -6.10
C PRO A 378 -6.77 13.48 -5.66
N MET A 379 -5.73 13.63 -4.87
CA MET A 379 -5.04 12.53 -4.21
C MET A 379 -5.52 12.44 -2.77
N LEU A 380 -6.35 11.44 -2.51
CA LEU A 380 -7.01 11.23 -1.23
C LEU A 380 -6.08 10.41 -0.32
N GLN A 381 -5.58 11.06 0.72
CA GLN A 381 -4.73 10.40 1.70
C GLN A 381 -5.56 9.47 2.56
N GLY A 382 -5.15 8.21 2.64
CA GLY A 382 -5.60 7.21 3.60
C GLY A 382 -4.52 6.85 4.60
N TYR A 383 -4.92 6.25 5.70
CA TYR A 383 -4.07 5.67 6.73
C TYR A 383 -4.49 4.25 7.05
N GLY A 384 -3.50 3.42 7.26
CA GLY A 384 -3.69 2.04 7.65
C GLY A 384 -2.38 1.28 7.79
N LEU A 385 -2.48 0.07 8.28
CA LEU A 385 -1.37 -0.86 8.49
C LEU A 385 -1.84 -2.29 8.22
N SER A 386 -0.93 -3.17 7.85
CA SER A 386 -1.27 -4.55 7.49
C SER A 386 -1.98 -5.29 8.63
N GLU A 387 -1.64 -4.96 9.88
CA GLU A 387 -2.28 -5.46 11.10
C GLU A 387 -3.77 -5.06 11.24
N ALA A 388 -4.26 -4.15 10.37
CA ALA A 388 -5.66 -3.69 10.33
C ALA A 388 -6.36 -3.98 8.98
N SER A 389 -5.79 -4.76 8.06
CA SER A 389 -6.34 -5.34 6.83
C SER A 389 -6.66 -4.45 5.62
N PRO A 390 -6.06 -3.30 5.33
CA PRO A 390 -5.23 -2.43 6.14
C PRO A 390 -5.93 -1.12 6.53
N VAL A 391 -7.13 -0.78 6.00
CA VAL A 391 -7.71 0.57 6.03
C VAL A 391 -8.28 0.91 7.40
N ILE A 392 -7.79 2.00 7.99
CA ILE A 392 -8.28 2.56 9.26
C ILE A 392 -9.05 3.85 9.01
N SER A 393 -8.49 4.74 8.20
CA SER A 393 -9.14 6.00 7.83
C SER A 393 -8.77 6.43 6.42
N SER A 394 -9.61 7.24 5.80
CA SER A 394 -9.33 7.83 4.49
C SER A 394 -10.09 9.14 4.28
N ASN A 395 -9.50 10.04 3.51
CA ASN A 395 -10.25 11.08 2.84
C ASN A 395 -11.12 10.45 1.74
N CYS A 396 -12.25 11.07 1.44
CA CYS A 396 -13.14 10.61 0.35
C CYS A 396 -13.46 11.79 -0.60
N PRO A 397 -13.93 11.53 -1.83
CA PRO A 397 -14.18 12.59 -2.81
C PRO A 397 -15.15 13.67 -2.32
N GLN A 398 -16.10 13.30 -1.47
CA GLN A 398 -17.12 14.20 -0.92
C GLN A 398 -16.61 15.02 0.26
N ARG A 399 -15.64 14.46 1.01
CA ARG A 399 -15.15 15.06 2.25
C ARG A 399 -13.67 14.75 2.45
N TYR A 400 -12.82 15.73 2.18
CA TYR A 400 -11.38 15.62 2.34
C TYR A 400 -10.78 16.92 2.87
N ARG A 401 -9.66 16.78 3.59
CA ARG A 401 -8.86 17.89 4.14
C ARG A 401 -7.39 17.62 3.87
N PHE A 402 -6.70 18.59 3.31
CA PHE A 402 -5.27 18.47 3.03
C PHE A 402 -4.47 18.29 4.33
N GLY A 403 -3.48 17.43 4.30
CA GLY A 403 -2.64 17.07 5.45
C GLY A 403 -3.29 16.07 6.41
N SER A 404 -4.61 15.79 6.28
CA SER A 404 -5.26 14.76 7.09
C SER A 404 -5.24 13.39 6.41
N SER A 405 -5.37 12.35 7.22
CA SER A 405 -5.65 10.98 6.77
C SER A 405 -7.15 10.66 6.72
N GLY A 406 -7.98 11.70 6.71
CA GLY A 406 -9.43 11.58 6.53
C GLY A 406 -10.18 11.17 7.80
N GLN A 407 -11.26 10.44 7.60
CA GLN A 407 -12.17 9.95 8.64
C GLN A 407 -12.04 8.45 8.82
N VAL A 408 -12.32 7.96 10.02
CA VAL A 408 -12.30 6.52 10.33
C VAL A 408 -13.36 5.77 9.52
N VAL A 409 -13.01 4.59 9.05
CA VAL A 409 -13.95 3.65 8.39
C VAL A 409 -14.97 3.11 9.40
N LYS A 410 -16.16 2.75 8.94
CA LYS A 410 -17.23 2.27 9.84
C LYS A 410 -17.67 0.86 9.47
N PRO A 411 -17.96 0.00 10.46
CA PRO A 411 -17.76 0.20 11.90
C PRO A 411 -16.30 -0.11 12.32
N LEU A 412 -15.63 0.83 12.98
CA LEU A 412 -14.32 0.64 13.62
C LEU A 412 -14.27 1.56 14.83
N GLU A 413 -13.87 1.03 15.97
CA GLU A 413 -13.58 1.83 17.16
C GLU A 413 -12.15 2.36 17.08
N LEU A 414 -11.97 3.67 17.24
CA LEU A 414 -10.66 4.32 17.24
C LEU A 414 -10.60 5.30 18.39
N LYS A 415 -9.52 5.25 19.15
CA LYS A 415 -9.16 6.19 20.21
C LYS A 415 -7.77 6.75 19.96
N ILE A 416 -7.53 7.94 20.46
CA ILE A 416 -6.19 8.51 20.58
C ILE A 416 -5.87 8.54 22.07
N CYS A 417 -4.82 7.81 22.48
CA CYS A 417 -4.49 7.59 23.88
C CYS A 417 -3.11 8.15 24.23
N ASP A 418 -2.97 8.66 25.44
CA ASP A 418 -1.68 9.03 26.03
C ASP A 418 -0.84 7.79 26.40
N GLU A 419 0.30 8.01 27.06
CA GLU A 419 1.21 6.95 27.48
C GLU A 419 0.61 6.02 28.55
N THR A 420 -0.39 6.48 29.30
CA THR A 420 -1.11 5.70 30.32
C THR A 420 -2.23 4.84 29.72
N GLY A 421 -2.57 5.04 28.44
CA GLY A 421 -3.69 4.40 27.75
C GLY A 421 -5.02 5.15 27.93
N THR A 422 -5.00 6.36 28.52
CA THR A 422 -6.18 7.22 28.67
C THR A 422 -6.46 7.96 27.38
N GLU A 423 -7.73 8.02 26.96
CA GLU A 423 -8.15 8.74 25.76
C GLU A 423 -7.96 10.26 25.95
N VAL A 424 -7.24 10.89 25.02
CA VAL A 424 -6.97 12.33 25.04
C VAL A 424 -8.12 13.13 24.42
N LYS A 425 -8.17 14.43 24.69
CA LYS A 425 -9.16 15.35 24.09
C LYS A 425 -8.84 15.63 22.62
N LYS A 426 -9.86 16.04 21.87
CA LYS A 426 -9.66 16.55 20.51
C LYS A 426 -8.63 17.68 20.49
N GLY A 427 -7.76 17.65 19.49
CA GLY A 427 -6.63 18.59 19.37
C GLY A 427 -5.37 18.15 20.11
N GLU A 428 -5.46 17.23 21.05
CA GLU A 428 -4.30 16.66 21.74
C GLU A 428 -3.71 15.49 20.95
N LYS A 429 -2.43 15.24 21.16
CA LYS A 429 -1.68 14.18 20.47
C LYS A 429 -1.61 12.94 21.34
N GLY A 430 -1.76 11.77 20.72
CA GLY A 430 -1.60 10.48 21.37
C GLY A 430 -1.42 9.36 20.36
N GLU A 431 -1.26 8.15 20.86
CA GLU A 431 -1.17 6.94 20.04
C GLU A 431 -2.55 6.52 19.55
N ILE A 432 -2.66 6.20 18.25
CA ILE A 432 -3.88 5.59 17.71
C ILE A 432 -3.99 4.16 18.23
N VAL A 433 -5.13 3.85 18.86
CA VAL A 433 -5.50 2.48 19.20
C VAL A 433 -6.86 2.14 18.59
N ILE A 434 -7.00 0.94 18.04
CA ILE A 434 -8.20 0.54 17.31
C ILE A 434 -8.72 -0.82 17.78
N ARG A 435 -10.05 -1.00 17.66
CA ARG A 435 -10.73 -2.28 17.90
C ARG A 435 -11.80 -2.51 16.83
N GLY A 436 -11.75 -3.68 16.18
CA GLY A 436 -12.72 -4.04 15.15
C GLY A 436 -12.40 -5.37 14.48
N LYS A 437 -13.34 -5.83 13.66
CA LYS A 437 -13.23 -7.10 12.94
C LYS A 437 -12.11 -7.13 11.89
N ASN A 438 -11.59 -5.97 11.50
CA ASN A 438 -10.46 -5.84 10.58
C ASN A 438 -9.09 -5.96 11.26
N VAL A 439 -9.03 -6.05 12.60
CA VAL A 439 -7.77 -6.23 13.33
C VAL A 439 -7.28 -7.67 13.17
N MET A 440 -5.99 -7.83 12.87
CA MET A 440 -5.34 -9.13 12.70
C MET A 440 -5.56 -10.08 13.87
N LYS A 441 -5.44 -11.38 13.62
CA LYS A 441 -5.47 -12.41 14.67
C LYS A 441 -4.20 -12.38 15.56
N GLY A 442 -3.10 -11.85 15.04
CA GLY A 442 -1.79 -11.76 15.70
C GLY A 442 -0.65 -12.03 14.75
N TYR A 443 0.55 -12.20 15.29
CA TYR A 443 1.75 -12.55 14.53
C TYR A 443 1.98 -14.06 14.56
N TRP A 444 2.20 -14.64 13.39
CA TRP A 444 2.47 -16.07 13.19
C TRP A 444 3.69 -16.51 13.97
N LYS A 445 3.54 -17.55 14.82
CA LYS A 445 4.59 -18.09 15.71
C LYS A 445 5.29 -17.02 16.58
N ASN A 446 4.59 -15.94 16.96
CA ASN A 446 5.18 -14.87 17.76
C ASN A 446 4.16 -14.27 18.76
N GLU A 447 3.83 -15.05 19.78
CA GLU A 447 2.88 -14.67 20.82
C GLU A 447 3.33 -13.45 21.63
N LYS A 448 4.64 -13.34 21.90
CA LYS A 448 5.21 -12.20 22.64
C LYS A 448 4.95 -10.87 21.89
N SER A 449 5.21 -10.83 20.60
CA SER A 449 4.91 -9.63 19.79
C SER A 449 3.40 -9.39 19.69
N THR A 450 2.59 -10.43 19.61
CA THR A 450 1.13 -10.32 19.58
C THR A 450 0.61 -9.67 20.85
N ALA A 451 0.99 -10.19 22.02
CA ALA A 451 0.59 -9.64 23.33
C ALA A 451 1.10 -8.21 23.55
N GLY A 452 2.27 -7.87 22.99
CA GLY A 452 2.81 -6.51 23.04
C GLY A 452 2.03 -5.51 22.17
N THR A 453 1.37 -6.00 21.12
CA THR A 453 0.70 -5.15 20.11
C THR A 453 -0.83 -5.13 20.31
N ILE A 454 -1.44 -6.24 20.70
CA ILE A 454 -2.88 -6.36 20.99
C ILE A 454 -3.05 -6.53 22.50
N ARG A 455 -3.73 -5.57 23.14
CA ARG A 455 -3.98 -5.57 24.59
C ARG A 455 -5.46 -5.34 24.83
N ASP A 456 -6.12 -6.22 25.58
CA ASP A 456 -7.55 -6.16 25.89
C ASP A 456 -8.45 -5.95 24.65
N GLY A 457 -8.06 -6.60 23.52
CA GLY A 457 -8.77 -6.50 22.24
C GLY A 457 -8.49 -5.20 21.44
N TRP A 458 -7.62 -4.33 21.95
CA TRP A 458 -7.20 -3.11 21.25
C TRP A 458 -5.83 -3.29 20.58
N LEU A 459 -5.75 -2.97 19.32
CA LEU A 459 -4.50 -2.90 18.56
C LEU A 459 -3.83 -1.54 18.80
N TYR A 460 -2.66 -1.54 19.41
CA TYR A 460 -1.78 -0.39 19.58
C TYR A 460 -0.93 -0.24 18.33
N THR A 461 -1.21 0.82 17.56
CA THR A 461 -0.63 0.95 16.22
C THR A 461 0.82 1.42 16.21
N GLY A 462 1.26 2.06 17.29
CA GLY A 462 2.55 2.74 17.36
C GLY A 462 2.63 4.02 16.53
N ASP A 463 1.51 4.49 15.99
CA ASP A 463 1.44 5.73 15.21
C ASP A 463 0.75 6.82 16.04
N MET A 464 1.40 8.00 16.11
CA MET A 464 0.91 9.17 16.84
C MET A 464 0.03 10.02 15.93
N ALA A 465 -1.11 10.46 16.47
CA ALA A 465 -2.03 11.33 15.72
C ALA A 465 -2.73 12.34 16.62
N MET A 466 -3.48 13.25 16.02
CA MET A 466 -4.47 14.09 16.65
C MET A 466 -5.75 14.11 15.82
N GLN A 467 -6.90 14.34 16.46
CA GLN A 467 -8.18 14.55 15.81
C GLN A 467 -8.59 16.01 15.91
N ASP A 468 -9.00 16.62 14.80
CA ASP A 468 -9.55 17.97 14.84
C ASP A 468 -11.03 18.00 15.22
N GLU A 469 -11.59 19.22 15.38
CA GLU A 469 -13.00 19.43 15.75
C GLU A 469 -13.98 18.87 14.72
N ASP A 470 -13.61 18.83 13.45
CA ASP A 470 -14.43 18.29 12.36
C ASP A 470 -14.32 16.77 12.20
N GLY A 471 -13.51 16.10 13.05
CA GLY A 471 -13.35 14.65 13.07
C GLY A 471 -12.36 14.11 12.03
N PHE A 472 -11.44 14.92 11.51
CA PHE A 472 -10.35 14.47 10.67
C PHE A 472 -9.13 14.08 11.52
N TYR A 473 -8.48 12.98 11.14
CA TYR A 473 -7.28 12.50 11.79
C TYR A 473 -6.02 12.98 11.06
N PHE A 474 -5.09 13.51 11.84
CA PHE A 474 -3.80 13.99 11.37
C PHE A 474 -2.71 13.13 12.01
N LEU A 475 -2.02 12.35 11.19
CA LEU A 475 -0.84 11.62 11.65
C LEU A 475 0.28 12.61 11.95
N VAL A 476 0.92 12.41 13.08
CA VAL A 476 2.01 13.29 13.55
C VAL A 476 3.36 12.63 13.31
N ASP A 477 3.54 11.40 13.79
CA ASP A 477 4.77 10.61 13.63
C ASP A 477 4.55 9.16 14.11
N ARG A 478 5.63 8.36 14.07
CA ARG A 478 5.66 7.08 14.77
C ARG A 478 6.16 7.27 16.20
N LYS A 479 5.53 6.63 17.17
CA LYS A 479 5.89 6.70 18.59
C LYS A 479 7.38 6.41 18.83
N LYS A 480 7.93 5.39 18.15
CA LYS A 480 9.35 5.01 18.22
C LYS A 480 10.32 5.95 17.49
N ASP A 481 9.81 6.86 16.67
CA ASP A 481 10.58 7.83 15.91
C ASP A 481 10.54 9.22 16.57
N VAL A 482 9.64 9.43 17.55
CA VAL A 482 9.62 10.66 18.36
C VAL A 482 10.95 10.80 19.10
N ILE A 483 11.56 11.97 18.99
CA ILE A 483 12.86 12.28 19.61
C ILE A 483 12.58 13.01 20.94
N VAL A 484 13.07 12.45 22.03
CA VAL A 484 12.94 13.08 23.35
C VAL A 484 14.21 13.86 23.65
N SER A 485 14.16 15.16 23.46
CA SER A 485 15.33 16.05 23.58
C SER A 485 15.09 17.11 24.65
N GLY A 486 15.84 17.04 25.74
CA GLY A 486 15.73 17.99 26.85
C GLY A 486 14.34 18.05 27.50
N GLY A 487 13.61 16.92 27.50
CA GLY A 487 12.23 16.80 28.01
C GLY A 487 11.13 17.20 27.02
N GLU A 488 11.49 17.62 25.81
CA GLU A 488 10.54 17.98 24.75
C GLU A 488 10.38 16.83 23.74
N ASN A 489 9.13 16.52 23.38
CA ASN A 489 8.81 15.56 22.33
C ASN A 489 8.91 16.24 20.97
N ILE A 490 9.94 15.92 20.21
CA ILE A 490 10.19 16.43 18.85
C ILE A 490 9.71 15.40 17.85
N TYR A 491 8.88 15.83 16.91
CA TYR A 491 8.32 14.99 15.86
C TYR A 491 9.10 15.18 14.55
N PRO A 492 9.94 14.22 14.15
CA PRO A 492 10.78 14.30 12.95
C PRO A 492 10.06 14.73 11.69
N VAL A 493 8.87 14.21 11.44
CA VAL A 493 8.07 14.51 10.23
C VAL A 493 7.84 16.01 10.06
N GLN A 494 7.63 16.76 11.15
CA GLN A 494 7.41 18.20 11.08
C GLN A 494 8.64 18.98 10.60
N ILE A 495 9.82 18.51 11.00
CA ILE A 495 11.11 19.09 10.58
C ILE A 495 11.38 18.69 9.13
N GLU A 496 11.18 17.41 8.79
CA GLU A 496 11.37 16.87 7.45
C GLU A 496 10.49 17.61 6.43
N ASP A 497 9.21 17.82 6.75
CA ASP A 497 8.27 18.53 5.86
C ASP A 497 8.65 20.00 5.67
N PHE A 498 9.19 20.64 6.70
CA PHE A 498 9.72 21.99 6.59
C PHE A 498 10.96 22.00 5.69
N MET A 499 11.94 21.14 5.95
CA MET A 499 13.21 21.11 5.22
C MET A 499 13.05 20.70 3.76
N ARG A 500 12.07 19.86 3.41
CA ARG A 500 11.74 19.52 2.02
C ARG A 500 11.31 20.71 1.15
N ARG A 501 10.99 21.85 1.74
CA ARG A 501 10.67 23.09 1.00
C ARG A 501 11.91 23.78 0.44
N HIS A 502 13.08 23.43 0.93
CA HIS A 502 14.34 24.00 0.45
C HIS A 502 14.66 23.52 -0.95
N ASP A 503 14.99 24.45 -1.85
CA ASP A 503 15.13 24.19 -3.30
C ASP A 503 16.20 23.17 -3.67
N LYS A 504 17.25 23.04 -2.85
CA LYS A 504 18.38 22.11 -3.08
C LYS A 504 18.18 20.74 -2.47
N ILE A 505 17.24 20.56 -1.54
CA ILE A 505 17.00 19.28 -0.87
C ILE A 505 16.18 18.37 -1.77
N LYS A 506 16.71 17.17 -2.04
CA LYS A 506 15.99 16.09 -2.73
C LYS A 506 15.07 15.35 -1.76
N ASP A 507 15.60 14.94 -0.63
CA ASP A 507 14.85 14.39 0.51
C ASP A 507 15.64 14.54 1.81
N VAL A 508 14.96 14.35 2.95
CA VAL A 508 15.54 14.47 4.28
C VAL A 508 14.91 13.46 5.24
N ALA A 509 15.74 12.92 6.12
CA ALA A 509 15.32 12.08 7.24
C ALA A 509 15.86 12.68 8.53
N VAL A 510 15.00 12.89 9.52
CA VAL A 510 15.39 13.38 10.84
C VAL A 510 15.31 12.24 11.85
N ILE A 511 16.39 12.05 12.62
CA ILE A 511 16.51 11.01 13.64
C ILE A 511 17.03 11.59 14.96
N GLY A 512 16.71 10.90 16.07
CA GLY A 512 17.37 11.12 17.36
C GLY A 512 18.72 10.39 17.40
N LEU A 513 19.74 11.09 17.83
CA LEU A 513 21.04 10.53 18.15
C LEU A 513 21.31 10.73 19.66
N PRO A 514 21.96 9.79 20.34
CA PRO A 514 22.28 9.91 21.76
C PRO A 514 23.04 11.21 22.08
N ASP A 515 22.63 11.90 23.16
CA ASP A 515 23.27 13.11 23.67
C ASP A 515 23.27 13.10 25.19
N ARG A 516 24.42 13.32 25.82
CA ARG A 516 24.61 13.24 27.29
C ARG A 516 23.75 14.23 28.07
N ARG A 517 23.48 15.39 27.51
CA ARG A 517 22.77 16.49 28.20
C ARG A 517 21.28 16.47 27.89
N LEU A 518 20.93 16.14 26.67
CA LEU A 518 19.56 16.25 26.17
C LEU A 518 18.80 14.91 26.15
N GLY A 519 19.49 13.78 26.42
CA GLY A 519 19.01 12.43 26.17
C GLY A 519 19.17 12.08 24.69
N GLU A 520 18.48 12.79 23.83
CA GLU A 520 18.66 12.71 22.37
C GLU A 520 18.84 14.11 21.77
N LYS A 521 19.59 14.20 20.68
CA LYS A 521 19.68 15.38 19.82
C LYS A 521 19.12 15.09 18.43
N THR A 522 18.53 16.08 17.80
CA THR A 522 18.03 15.98 16.43
C THR A 522 19.16 16.00 15.42
N ALA A 523 19.23 15.00 14.55
CA ALA A 523 20.13 14.96 13.39
C ALA A 523 19.32 14.90 12.10
N ALA A 524 19.62 15.76 11.14
CA ALA A 524 19.03 15.77 9.81
C ALA A 524 19.97 15.15 8.80
N ILE A 525 19.57 14.03 8.19
CA ILE A 525 20.27 13.38 7.09
C ILE A 525 19.66 13.90 5.79
N ILE A 526 20.45 14.55 4.95
CA ILE A 526 19.98 15.29 3.79
C ILE A 526 20.54 14.68 2.51
N GLU A 527 19.67 14.33 1.61
CA GLU A 527 19.99 13.97 0.23
C GLU A 527 19.81 15.21 -0.65
N VAL A 528 20.90 15.71 -1.24
CA VAL A 528 20.90 16.89 -2.11
C VAL A 528 20.45 16.51 -3.52
N LYS A 529 19.82 17.41 -4.24
CA LYS A 529 19.41 17.21 -5.65
C LYS A 529 20.64 17.05 -6.55
N ASP A 530 20.52 16.19 -7.54
CA ASP A 530 21.58 15.91 -8.51
C ASP A 530 22.11 17.19 -9.17
N GLY A 531 23.41 17.38 -9.16
CA GLY A 531 24.07 18.56 -9.72
C GLY A 531 23.99 19.84 -8.88
N MET A 532 23.46 19.76 -7.64
CA MET A 532 23.45 20.88 -6.71
C MET A 532 24.42 20.62 -5.55
N SER A 533 24.92 21.68 -4.93
CA SER A 533 25.65 21.65 -3.68
C SER A 533 24.90 22.45 -2.62
N CYS A 534 24.98 21.99 -1.37
CA CYS A 534 24.36 22.64 -0.23
C CYS A 534 25.33 22.58 0.95
N THR A 535 25.45 23.67 1.72
CA THR A 535 26.31 23.72 2.91
C THR A 535 25.51 23.59 4.19
N GLU A 536 26.18 23.29 5.28
CA GLU A 536 25.55 23.19 6.60
C GLU A 536 24.98 24.54 7.05
N GLU A 537 25.73 25.63 6.82
CA GLU A 537 25.33 26.99 7.17
C GLU A 537 24.04 27.41 6.42
N GLU A 538 23.93 27.03 5.16
CA GLU A 538 22.75 27.31 4.32
C GLU A 538 21.49 26.61 4.89
N ILE A 539 21.65 25.39 5.38
CA ILE A 539 20.55 24.63 6.00
C ILE A 539 20.24 25.18 7.40
N GLU A 540 21.27 25.54 8.17
CA GLU A 540 21.07 26.17 9.48
C GLU A 540 20.29 27.49 9.36
N GLU A 541 20.68 28.36 8.41
CA GLU A 541 19.99 29.62 8.13
C GLU A 541 18.52 29.36 7.75
N PHE A 542 18.26 28.42 6.84
CA PHE A 542 16.91 28.03 6.46
C PHE A 542 16.10 27.53 7.66
N CYS A 543 16.71 26.74 8.54
CA CYS A 543 16.06 26.22 9.74
C CYS A 543 15.84 27.29 10.85
N MET A 544 16.34 28.51 10.69
CA MET A 544 16.07 29.60 11.65
C MET A 544 14.56 29.95 11.75
N GLU A 545 13.78 29.66 10.73
CA GLU A 545 12.31 29.80 10.77
C GLU A 545 11.63 28.77 11.70
N LEU A 546 12.31 27.66 12.04
CA LEU A 546 11.79 26.69 12.99
C LEU A 546 11.98 27.16 14.43
N PRO A 547 11.06 26.77 15.35
CA PRO A 547 11.29 26.94 16.79
C PRO A 547 12.64 26.33 17.21
N ARG A 548 13.34 26.99 18.13
CA ARG A 548 14.71 26.63 18.52
C ARG A 548 14.89 25.16 18.90
N TYR A 549 13.92 24.57 19.60
CA TYR A 549 13.99 23.17 20.05
C TYR A 549 13.81 22.15 18.88
N LYS A 550 13.22 22.56 17.75
CA LYS A 550 13.04 21.73 16.55
C LYS A 550 14.19 21.81 15.55
N ARG A 551 15.09 22.82 15.70
CA ARG A 551 16.22 22.98 14.77
C ARG A 551 17.14 21.77 14.87
N PRO A 552 17.53 21.13 13.75
CA PRO A 552 18.54 20.08 13.77
C PRO A 552 19.80 20.57 14.48
N LYS A 553 20.35 19.73 15.35
CA LYS A 553 21.61 19.99 16.06
C LYS A 553 22.79 19.43 15.30
N GLU A 554 22.52 18.65 14.28
CA GLU A 554 23.51 18.03 13.41
C GLU A 554 22.92 17.88 12.02
N ILE A 555 23.74 18.19 11.02
CA ILE A 555 23.39 18.09 9.59
C ILE A 555 24.37 17.14 8.95
N ILE A 556 23.86 16.13 8.25
CA ILE A 556 24.65 15.08 7.61
C ILE A 556 24.20 14.97 6.15
N PHE A 557 25.08 15.21 5.20
CA PHE A 557 24.81 15.01 3.79
C PHE A 557 25.12 13.56 3.40
N SER A 558 24.10 12.78 3.03
CA SER A 558 24.24 11.38 2.65
C SER A 558 23.02 10.88 1.89
N GLU A 559 23.18 9.76 1.18
CA GLU A 559 22.05 9.01 0.64
C GLU A 559 21.17 8.45 1.76
N ILE A 560 19.86 8.47 1.54
CA ILE A 560 18.87 8.00 2.51
C ILE A 560 18.45 6.57 2.16
N PRO A 561 18.75 5.56 3.02
CA PRO A 561 18.38 4.18 2.78
C PRO A 561 16.86 3.98 2.78
N ARG A 562 16.38 3.19 1.83
CA ARG A 562 14.98 2.87 1.65
C ARG A 562 14.77 1.38 1.50
N ASN A 563 13.65 0.90 2.02
CA ASN A 563 13.23 -0.48 1.80
C ASN A 563 12.69 -0.71 0.38
N ALA A 564 12.34 -1.95 0.06
CA ALA A 564 11.80 -2.37 -1.24
C ALA A 564 10.52 -1.60 -1.68
N THR A 565 9.76 -1.05 -0.72
CA THR A 565 8.56 -0.23 -0.99
C THR A 565 8.86 1.27 -1.12
N GLY A 566 10.13 1.68 -1.01
CA GLY A 566 10.57 3.08 -1.09
C GLY A 566 10.46 3.87 0.22
N LYS A 567 10.17 3.20 1.34
CA LYS A 567 10.04 3.82 2.67
C LYS A 567 11.41 4.01 3.31
N ILE A 568 11.64 5.19 3.92
CA ILE A 568 12.90 5.51 4.62
C ILE A 568 13.11 4.56 5.80
N GLU A 569 14.32 4.01 5.91
CA GLU A 569 14.75 3.10 6.97
C GLU A 569 15.46 3.85 8.11
N LYS A 570 14.70 4.63 8.91
CA LYS A 570 15.27 5.38 10.06
C LYS A 570 16.07 4.51 11.06
N PRO A 571 15.67 3.25 11.36
CA PRO A 571 16.50 2.38 12.21
C PRO A 571 17.90 2.13 11.66
N LYS A 572 18.04 2.01 10.35
CA LYS A 572 19.33 1.83 9.69
C LYS A 572 20.18 3.08 9.80
N LEU A 573 19.58 4.26 9.64
CA LEU A 573 20.25 5.54 9.86
C LEU A 573 20.73 5.70 11.32
N ARG A 574 19.87 5.36 12.30
CA ARG A 574 20.27 5.39 13.72
C ARG A 574 21.46 4.45 14.00
N LYS A 575 21.49 3.28 13.37
CA LYS A 575 22.62 2.35 13.50
C LYS A 575 23.88 2.90 12.85
N MET A 576 23.78 3.51 11.67
CA MET A 576 24.92 4.06 10.94
C MET A 576 25.56 5.25 11.66
N TYR A 577 24.75 6.12 12.26
CA TYR A 577 25.24 7.38 12.84
C TYR A 577 25.22 7.41 14.37
N GLY A 578 24.64 6.39 15.02
CA GLY A 578 24.52 6.30 16.49
C GLY A 578 25.56 5.37 17.14
N ALA A 579 26.05 4.33 16.44
CA ALA A 579 26.91 3.30 17.03
C ALA A 579 28.28 3.84 17.50
N ASP A 580 28.94 4.68 16.69
CA ASP A 580 30.26 5.22 17.02
C ASP A 580 30.23 6.19 18.22
N ARG A 581 29.06 6.70 18.57
CA ARG A 581 28.89 7.68 19.66
C ARG A 581 28.60 7.05 21.01
N LEU A 582 27.98 5.87 21.04
CA LEU A 582 27.84 5.08 22.26
C LEU A 582 29.22 4.62 22.75
N VAL A 583 30.10 4.15 21.84
CA VAL A 583 31.49 3.74 22.15
C VAL A 583 32.33 4.93 22.60
N ALA A 584 32.17 6.10 21.98
CA ALA A 584 32.89 7.32 22.40
C ALA A 584 32.39 7.86 23.75
N GLN A 585 31.15 7.56 24.13
CA GLN A 585 30.55 7.93 25.43
C GLN A 585 31.01 6.98 26.56
N GLU A 586 31.15 5.69 26.27
CA GLU A 586 31.65 4.69 27.22
C GLU A 586 33.16 4.84 27.50
N ASN A 587 33.94 5.24 26.48
CA ASN A 587 35.39 5.45 26.62
C ASN A 587 35.80 6.77 27.31
N GLN A 588 34.84 7.65 27.61
CA GLN A 588 35.06 8.92 28.31
C GLN A 588 34.41 8.97 29.71
N ALA A 589 33.79 7.87 30.15
CA ALA A 589 33.26 7.68 31.50
C ALA A 589 34.23 6.88 32.36
#